data_da95702298e36fc8a7f263a221d0bdb7
#
_entry.id   da95702298e36fc8a7f263a221d0bdb7
#
_cell.length_a   1.000
_cell.length_b   1.000
_cell.length_c   1.000
_cell.angle_alpha   90.00
_cell.angle_beta   90.00
_cell.angle_gamma   90.00
#
_symmetry.space_group_name_H-M   'P 1'
#
loop_
_entity.id
_entity.type
_entity.pdbx_description
1 polymer ?
#
loop_
_entity_poly.entity_id
_entity_poly.type
_entity_poly.pdbx_seq_one_letter_code
_entity_poly.pdbx_strand_id
1 'polypeptide(L)'
;MAEIPTTIVWGGRDRLIPVQHGREAHRAIPNSRLEIFPKAGHFPHLEEPRRFAGLLVDFVEQTEDRLVQTAVPPATGRRIPVWAAT
;
A
#
# COMPACT_ATOMS: atom_id res chain seq x y z
N MET A 1 5.13 1.62 -19.74
CA MET A 1 3.93 1.21 -18.99
C MET A 1 3.91 1.88 -17.63
N ALA A 2 2.79 2.46 -17.26
CA ALA A 2 2.66 3.08 -15.95
C ALA A 2 2.71 2.02 -14.84
N GLU A 3 3.48 2.29 -13.83
CA GLU A 3 3.60 1.39 -12.70
C GLU A 3 2.45 1.63 -11.73
N ILE A 4 1.89 0.55 -11.23
CA ILE A 4 0.82 0.63 -10.24
C ILE A 4 1.45 0.69 -8.86
N PRO A 5 1.20 1.76 -8.09
CA PRO A 5 1.69 1.83 -6.72
C PRO A 5 1.17 0.64 -5.92
N THR A 6 2.07 -0.06 -5.25
CA THR A 6 1.72 -1.28 -4.55
C THR A 6 2.45 -1.36 -3.22
N THR A 7 1.70 -1.65 -2.16
CA THR A 7 2.28 -1.99 -0.87
C THR A 7 1.85 -3.39 -0.51
N ILE A 8 2.81 -4.23 -0.18
CA ILE A 8 2.60 -5.61 0.20
C ILE A 8 2.75 -5.69 1.72
N VAL A 9 1.73 -6.20 2.40
CA VAL A 9 1.77 -6.36 3.85
C VAL A 9 1.73 -7.85 4.17
N TRP A 10 2.65 -8.29 5.01
CA TRP A 10 2.77 -9.72 5.33
C TRP A 10 3.05 -9.92 6.80
N GLY A 11 2.43 -10.94 7.39
CA GLY A 11 2.75 -11.34 8.75
C GLY A 11 3.99 -12.22 8.78
N GLY A 12 4.95 -11.85 9.62
CA GLY A 12 6.19 -12.64 9.74
C GLY A 12 5.98 -14.02 10.30
N ARG A 13 4.85 -14.25 10.99
CA ARG A 13 4.48 -15.54 11.57
C ARG A 13 3.35 -16.23 10.83
N ASP A 14 3.12 -15.83 9.58
CA ASP A 14 2.08 -16.46 8.77
C ASP A 14 2.43 -17.93 8.54
N ARG A 15 1.55 -18.82 9.05
CA ARG A 15 1.73 -20.27 8.91
C ARG A 15 0.99 -20.84 7.72
N LEU A 16 0.06 -20.08 7.16
CA LEU A 16 -0.70 -20.52 6.00
C LEU A 16 0.07 -20.24 4.72
N ILE A 17 0.57 -19.01 4.60
CA ILE A 17 1.39 -18.61 3.46
C ILE A 17 2.64 -17.96 4.02
N PRO A 18 3.79 -18.64 3.97
CA PRO A 18 5.01 -18.12 4.58
C PRO A 18 5.43 -16.77 4.03
N VAL A 19 6.07 -15.96 4.87
CA VAL A 19 6.51 -14.60 4.52
C VAL A 19 7.42 -14.58 3.29
N GLN A 20 8.06 -15.68 2.97
CA GLN A 20 8.90 -15.79 1.79
C GLN A 20 8.14 -15.48 0.51
N HIS A 21 6.85 -15.81 0.46
CA HIS A 21 6.01 -15.48 -0.70
C HIS A 21 5.83 -13.97 -0.84
N GLY A 22 5.74 -13.25 0.28
CA GLY A 22 5.70 -11.79 0.25
C GLY A 22 6.99 -11.19 -0.28
N ARG A 23 8.12 -11.76 0.09
CA ARG A 23 9.43 -11.31 -0.41
C ARG A 23 9.56 -11.57 -1.90
N GLU A 24 9.08 -12.69 -2.37
CA GLU A 24 9.09 -13.02 -3.79
C GLU A 24 8.20 -12.08 -4.59
N ALA A 25 7.01 -11.78 -4.08
CA ALA A 25 6.10 -10.83 -4.70
C ALA A 25 6.76 -9.44 -4.81
N HIS A 26 7.43 -9.03 -3.74
CA HIS A 26 8.13 -7.75 -3.72
C HIS A 26 9.20 -7.67 -4.81
N ARG A 27 9.94 -8.74 -5.00
CA ARG A 27 10.95 -8.79 -6.07
C ARG A 27 10.32 -8.78 -7.46
N ALA A 28 9.14 -9.38 -7.59
CA ALA A 28 8.47 -9.48 -8.87
C ALA A 28 7.71 -8.22 -9.29
N ILE A 29 7.30 -7.40 -8.33
CA ILE A 29 6.51 -6.20 -8.60
C ILE A 29 7.40 -4.96 -8.50
N PRO A 30 7.72 -4.29 -9.62
CA PRO A 30 8.56 -3.10 -9.61
C PRO A 30 7.95 -1.99 -8.75
N ASN A 31 8.80 -1.32 -8.00
CA ASN A 31 8.42 -0.20 -7.15
C ASN A 31 7.38 -0.54 -6.08
N SER A 32 7.27 -1.81 -5.74
CA SER A 32 6.45 -2.20 -4.61
C SER A 32 7.19 -1.93 -3.31
N ARG A 33 6.42 -1.76 -2.25
CA ARG A 33 6.92 -1.62 -0.89
C ARG A 33 6.49 -2.86 -0.12
N LEU A 34 7.39 -3.44 0.64
CA LEU A 34 7.10 -4.60 1.48
C LEU A 34 7.17 -4.21 2.95
N GLU A 35 6.09 -4.41 3.66
CA GLU A 35 6.03 -4.22 5.11
C GLU A 35 5.74 -5.56 5.78
N ILE A 36 6.65 -5.98 6.63
CA ILE A 36 6.49 -7.23 7.38
C ILE A 36 6.13 -6.88 8.81
N PHE A 37 5.04 -7.45 9.30
CA PHE A 37 4.63 -7.34 10.69
C PHE A 37 5.19 -8.58 11.41
N PRO A 38 6.33 -8.47 12.10
CA PRO A 38 7.07 -9.65 12.56
C PRO A 38 6.28 -10.56 13.49
N LYS A 39 5.37 -10.00 14.27
CA LYS A 39 4.60 -10.77 15.25
C LYS A 39 3.22 -11.20 14.75
N ALA A 40 2.81 -10.73 13.58
CA ALA A 40 1.49 -11.03 13.05
C ALA A 40 1.50 -12.31 12.23
N GLY A 41 0.35 -12.99 12.22
CA GLY A 41 0.12 -14.16 11.40
C GLY A 41 -0.50 -13.79 10.05
N HIS A 42 -1.49 -14.58 9.63
CA HIS A 42 -2.07 -14.43 8.30
C HIS A 42 -2.93 -13.17 8.12
N PHE A 43 -3.43 -12.58 9.21
CA PHE A 43 -4.30 -11.43 9.16
C PHE A 43 -3.68 -10.23 9.87
N PRO A 44 -2.59 -9.65 9.34
CA PRO A 44 -1.93 -8.54 10.03
C PRO A 44 -2.84 -7.32 10.25
N HIS A 45 -3.80 -7.09 9.36
CA HIS A 45 -4.75 -5.98 9.51
C HIS A 45 -5.70 -6.16 10.69
N LEU A 46 -5.95 -7.40 11.11
CA LEU A 46 -6.77 -7.68 12.28
C LEU A 46 -5.94 -7.79 13.56
N GLU A 47 -4.70 -8.24 13.44
CA GLU A 47 -3.83 -8.45 14.59
C GLU A 47 -3.12 -7.19 15.03
N GLU A 48 -2.81 -6.28 14.11
CA GLU A 48 -2.19 -4.99 14.40
C GLU A 48 -2.91 -3.88 13.64
N PRO A 49 -4.17 -3.61 14.01
CA PRO A 49 -5.01 -2.69 13.23
C PRO A 49 -4.49 -1.26 13.18
N ARG A 50 -3.88 -0.77 14.27
CA ARG A 50 -3.34 0.60 14.27
C ARG A 50 -2.17 0.75 13.33
N ARG A 51 -1.27 -0.22 13.33
CA ARG A 51 -0.13 -0.21 12.43
C ARG A 51 -0.58 -0.32 10.98
N PHE A 52 -1.53 -1.21 10.73
CA PHE A 52 -2.08 -1.37 9.38
C PHE A 52 -2.77 -0.09 8.91
N ALA A 53 -3.56 0.53 9.78
CA ALA A 53 -4.23 1.79 9.44
C ALA A 53 -3.23 2.88 9.10
N GLY A 54 -2.13 2.98 9.85
CA GLY A 54 -1.06 3.92 9.55
C GLY A 54 -0.44 3.70 8.18
N LEU A 55 -0.19 2.44 7.84
CA LEU A 55 0.32 2.09 6.51
C LEU A 55 -0.65 2.45 5.41
N LEU A 56 -1.94 2.23 5.65
CA LEU A 56 -2.96 2.55 4.67
C LEU A 56 -3.03 4.04 4.41
N VAL A 57 -2.99 4.86 5.48
CA VAL A 57 -2.96 6.30 5.35
C VAL A 57 -1.71 6.75 4.58
N ASP A 58 -0.55 6.22 4.92
CA ASP A 58 0.69 6.52 4.22
C ASP A 58 0.58 6.18 2.74
N PHE A 59 0.02 5.02 2.43
CA PHE A 59 -0.15 4.59 1.06
C PHE A 59 -1.03 5.56 0.28
N VAL A 60 -2.16 5.94 0.85
CA VAL A 60 -3.08 6.87 0.23
C VAL A 60 -2.41 8.22 0.00
N GLU A 61 -1.72 8.75 1.00
CA GLU A 61 -1.04 10.03 0.88
C GLU A 61 0.07 10.01 -0.15
N GLN A 62 0.85 8.94 -0.20
CA GLN A 62 1.95 8.82 -1.15
C GLN A 62 1.48 8.66 -2.60
N THR A 63 0.33 8.03 -2.79
CA THR A 63 -0.19 7.77 -4.13
C THR A 63 -1.18 8.81 -4.60
N GLU A 64 -1.76 9.57 -3.68
CA GLU A 64 -2.76 10.59 -3.98
C GLU A 64 -2.26 11.62 -4.99
N ASP A 65 -1.06 12.13 -4.79
CA ASP A 65 -0.48 13.13 -5.68
C ASP A 65 -0.36 12.62 -7.12
N ARG A 66 0.04 11.39 -7.27
CA ARG A 66 0.18 10.78 -8.59
C ARG A 66 -1.17 10.59 -9.26
N LEU A 67 -2.16 10.15 -8.50
CA LEU A 67 -3.51 9.96 -9.01
C LEU A 67 -4.17 11.29 -9.36
N VAL A 68 -3.97 12.30 -8.54
CA VAL A 68 -4.52 13.64 -8.79
C VAL A 68 -3.89 14.26 -10.03
N GLN A 69 -2.59 14.12 -10.20
CA GLN A 69 -1.90 14.62 -11.39
C GLN A 69 -2.42 13.98 -12.67
N THR A 70 -2.90 12.76 -12.58
CA THR A 70 -3.43 12.03 -13.72
C THR A 70 -4.89 12.36 -13.99
N ALA A 71 -5.69 12.49 -12.92
CA ALA A 71 -7.14 12.59 -13.01
C ALA A 71 -7.65 14.03 -12.97
N VAL A 72 -6.92 14.95 -12.36
CA VAL A 72 -7.37 16.34 -12.16
C VAL A 72 -6.39 17.27 -12.86
N PRO A 73 -6.88 18.17 -13.74
CA PRO A 73 -6.00 19.13 -14.40
C PRO A 73 -5.29 20.04 -13.40
N PRO A 74 -4.00 20.31 -13.58
CA PRO A 74 -3.25 21.18 -12.68
C PRO A 74 -3.83 22.59 -12.56
N ALA A 75 -4.57 23.03 -13.54
CA ALA A 75 -5.13 24.38 -13.58
C ALA A 75 -6.11 24.67 -12.46
N THR A 76 -6.60 23.64 -11.77
CA THR A 76 -7.51 23.84 -10.65
C THR A 76 -6.82 24.45 -9.45
N GLY A 77 -5.50 24.32 -9.38
CA GLY A 77 -4.71 24.83 -8.25
C GLY A 77 -5.04 24.18 -6.92
N ARG A 78 -5.82 23.15 -6.93
CA ARG A 78 -6.32 22.53 -5.72
C ARG A 78 -6.23 21.03 -5.84
N ARG A 79 -5.65 20.40 -4.83
CA ARG A 79 -5.55 18.94 -4.79
C ARG A 79 -6.80 18.35 -4.20
N ILE A 80 -7.43 17.52 -4.96
CA ILE A 80 -8.60 16.77 -4.50
C ILE A 80 -8.28 15.30 -4.68
N PRO A 81 -8.27 14.50 -3.61
CA PRO A 81 -8.06 13.06 -3.74
C PRO A 81 -9.11 12.46 -4.66
N VAL A 82 -8.71 11.49 -5.48
CA VAL A 82 -9.62 10.85 -6.42
C VAL A 82 -10.84 10.27 -5.70
N TRP A 83 -10.63 9.66 -4.54
CA TRP A 83 -11.71 9.08 -3.75
C TRP A 83 -12.68 10.13 -3.20
N ALA A 84 -12.24 11.37 -3.01
CA ALA A 84 -13.06 12.44 -2.50
C ALA A 84 -13.82 13.18 -3.61
N ALA A 85 -13.44 12.96 -4.86
CA ALA A 85 -14.05 13.64 -6.00
C ALA A 85 -15.32 12.95 -6.51
N THR A 86 -15.65 11.79 -5.97
CA THR A 86 -16.82 11.02 -6.40
C THR A 86 -18.10 11.32 -5.60
#